data_53ab53b91cd5efa92088a49eaeed8be9
#
_entry.id   53ab53b91cd5efa92088a49eaeed8be9
#
_cell.length_a   1.000
_cell.length_b   1.000
_cell.length_c   1.000
_cell.angle_alpha   90.00
_cell.angle_beta   90.00
_cell.angle_gamma   90.00
#
_symmetry.space_group_name_H-M   'P 1'
#
loop_
_entity.id
_entity.type
_entity.pdbx_description
1 polymer ?
#
loop_
_entity_poly.entity_id
_entity_poly.type
_entity_poly.pdbx_seq_one_letter_code
_entity_poly.pdbx_strand_id
1 'polypeptide(L)'
;VPYEIAILILFVIASVVAVAARRIDLPYTIALMAVGIVLGALHLLNAPHLTQELLYDIFLPPLIFEAAIHLKADDIRRDFWPIATLVVPGVILSTLATAAVMIPIGQHLPQLHALNWAVGILFGAAVAATDPVAVVALFKKLGVPQRLRVLMESESLLNDGTAIVIFTIAWAFIHGDLSTPQEAVIEFFRVVGLGLLVGVIVGFLTAVATQNLDDVMIVITLTTVAAYGSFLIAERLGVSGVMSTVAAGLVVGQRGFTNTLFPSIRLTTESFWEYIAFAMNSLIFLLMGLAIDLQMLWRLWPFVLLAYFSMLVARFIVVTGTWGLFYPTRLRFPFRWTVILGWGGLRGALSMVLALSLPESFAYKNLIVTLVFGVVLLALLIQGLSISPVLRWLGISTSLSEVRSYEQLKTRITLLHNTMDAIDRLRRRHMISARSAQTLEDEFQKQIDGILQELQKATPDKEALLKEELIRTKRRLLMDQKNDLFELYRNGTIDYGTYEALKNEIDGQIFALENEGA
;
A
#
# COMPACT_ATOMS: atom_id res chain seq x y z
N VAL A 1 19.46 7.33 29.35
CA VAL A 1 18.01 7.13 29.58
C VAL A 1 17.74 5.65 29.45
N PRO A 2 17.01 5.01 30.40
CA PRO A 2 16.55 3.61 30.24
C PRO A 2 15.77 3.43 28.95
N TYR A 3 15.89 2.25 28.32
CA TYR A 3 15.26 1.99 27.02
C TYR A 3 13.74 2.18 27.04
N GLU A 4 13.08 1.83 28.14
CA GLU A 4 11.64 1.99 28.32
C GLU A 4 11.21 3.47 28.24
N ILE A 5 11.98 4.34 28.91
CA ILE A 5 11.69 5.78 28.91
C ILE A 5 11.96 6.38 27.52
N ALA A 6 13.01 5.92 26.83
CA ALA A 6 13.29 6.37 25.47
C ALA A 6 12.15 6.05 24.51
N ILE A 7 11.60 4.83 24.56
CA ILE A 7 10.45 4.41 23.73
C ILE A 7 9.21 5.27 24.04
N LEU A 8 8.91 5.52 25.32
CA LEU A 8 7.80 6.40 25.72
C LEU A 8 7.96 7.81 25.17
N ILE A 9 9.17 8.39 25.28
CA ILE A 9 9.48 9.72 24.74
C ILE A 9 9.28 9.72 23.21
N LEU A 10 9.73 8.68 22.50
CA LEU A 10 9.56 8.56 21.07
C LEU A 10 8.08 8.52 20.67
N PHE A 11 7.21 7.80 21.42
CA PHE A 11 5.76 7.80 21.18
C PHE A 11 5.12 9.16 21.44
N VAL A 12 5.52 9.88 22.49
CA VAL A 12 5.03 11.24 22.76
C VAL A 12 5.43 12.17 21.61
N ILE A 13 6.70 12.14 21.20
CA ILE A 13 7.18 12.94 20.06
C ILE A 13 6.40 12.59 18.80
N ALA A 14 6.24 11.30 18.49
CA ALA A 14 5.49 10.85 17.32
C ALA A 14 4.05 11.37 17.34
N SER A 15 3.38 11.33 18.49
CA SER A 15 2.01 11.83 18.63
C SER A 15 1.92 13.33 18.43
N VAL A 16 2.82 14.11 19.01
CA VAL A 16 2.88 15.57 18.84
C VAL A 16 3.17 15.94 17.38
N VAL A 17 4.14 15.26 16.76
CA VAL A 17 4.49 15.46 15.35
C VAL A 17 3.33 15.10 14.42
N ALA A 18 2.62 14.00 14.68
CA ALA A 18 1.45 13.60 13.89
C ALA A 18 0.33 14.65 13.93
N VAL A 19 0.07 15.24 15.11
CA VAL A 19 -0.90 16.33 15.27
C VAL A 19 -0.44 17.60 14.53
N ALA A 20 0.83 17.96 14.65
CA ALA A 20 1.39 19.13 13.97
C ALA A 20 1.38 18.95 12.44
N ALA A 21 1.80 17.79 11.94
CA ALA A 21 1.84 17.48 10.52
C ALA A 21 0.45 17.56 9.86
N ARG A 22 -0.62 17.14 10.57
CA ARG A 22 -2.00 17.28 10.09
C ARG A 22 -2.42 18.73 9.91
N ARG A 23 -1.92 19.65 10.73
CA ARG A 23 -2.28 21.09 10.64
C ARG A 23 -1.63 21.79 9.44
N ILE A 24 -0.46 21.32 9.01
CA ILE A 24 0.32 21.93 7.92
C ILE A 24 0.24 21.10 6.61
N ASP A 25 -0.67 20.11 6.56
CA ASP A 25 -0.86 19.22 5.40
C ASP A 25 0.42 18.49 4.93
N LEU A 26 1.35 18.21 5.85
CA LEU A 26 2.55 17.43 5.57
C LEU A 26 2.31 15.92 5.80
N PRO A 27 2.89 15.04 4.97
CA PRO A 27 2.95 13.62 5.29
C PRO A 27 3.68 13.41 6.62
N TYR A 28 3.04 12.70 7.56
CA TYR A 28 3.56 12.55 8.92
C TYR A 28 4.92 11.84 8.98
N THR A 29 5.19 10.92 8.05
CA THR A 29 6.47 10.19 7.93
C THR A 29 7.65 11.13 7.66
N ILE A 30 7.44 12.14 6.80
CA ILE A 30 8.45 13.19 6.52
C ILE A 30 8.70 14.04 7.76
N ALA A 31 7.61 14.43 8.45
CA ALA A 31 7.73 15.24 9.66
C ALA A 31 8.46 14.48 10.78
N LEU A 32 8.17 13.19 10.96
CA LEU A 32 8.86 12.33 11.94
C LEU A 32 10.34 12.18 11.64
N MET A 33 10.69 11.92 10.38
CA MET A 33 12.08 11.80 9.98
C MET A 33 12.83 13.12 10.19
N ALA A 34 12.23 14.26 9.83
CA ALA A 34 12.84 15.57 10.04
C ALA A 34 13.08 15.86 11.54
N VAL A 35 12.09 15.55 12.40
CA VAL A 35 12.26 15.69 13.86
C VAL A 35 13.32 14.74 14.38
N GLY A 36 13.37 13.49 13.90
CA GLY A 36 14.41 12.53 14.22
C GLY A 36 15.81 13.06 13.90
N ILE A 37 16.00 13.64 12.71
CA ILE A 37 17.26 14.28 12.29
C ILE A 37 17.65 15.40 13.26
N VAL A 38 16.71 16.29 13.61
CA VAL A 38 16.99 17.40 14.54
C VAL A 38 17.38 16.88 15.91
N LEU A 39 16.66 15.89 16.45
CA LEU A 39 16.96 15.29 17.75
C LEU A 39 18.32 14.58 17.76
N GLY A 40 18.66 13.88 16.68
CA GLY A 40 19.96 13.23 16.48
C GLY A 40 21.10 14.24 16.39
N ALA A 41 20.94 15.28 15.60
CA ALA A 41 21.93 16.35 15.43
C ALA A 41 22.23 17.10 16.75
N LEU A 42 21.20 17.27 17.58
CA LEU A 42 21.34 17.95 18.89
C LEU A 42 21.78 17.00 20.02
N HIS A 43 21.94 15.68 19.74
CA HIS A 43 22.29 14.65 20.73
C HIS A 43 21.36 14.66 21.97
N LEU A 44 20.08 15.01 21.77
CA LEU A 44 19.13 15.17 22.86
C LEU A 44 18.61 13.83 23.40
N LEU A 45 18.69 12.77 22.61
CA LEU A 45 18.18 11.44 22.96
C LEU A 45 19.23 10.37 22.62
N ASN A 46 19.67 9.62 23.64
CA ASN A 46 20.31 8.34 23.45
C ASN A 46 19.21 7.30 23.19
N ALA A 47 18.72 7.27 21.96
CA ALA A 47 17.70 6.30 21.56
C ALA A 47 18.31 4.90 21.34
N PRO A 48 17.49 3.84 21.40
CA PRO A 48 17.91 2.51 20.98
C PRO A 48 18.52 2.60 19.57
N HIS A 49 19.67 1.94 19.38
CA HIS A 49 20.22 1.84 18.04
C HIS A 49 19.24 1.10 17.14
N LEU A 50 19.07 1.59 15.93
CA LEU A 50 18.26 0.93 14.92
C LEU A 50 18.99 -0.36 14.52
N THR A 51 18.61 -1.49 15.11
CA THR A 51 19.20 -2.79 14.79
C THR A 51 18.41 -3.50 13.71
N GLN A 52 19.06 -4.42 13.01
CA GLN A 52 18.41 -5.27 12.02
C GLN A 52 17.28 -6.08 12.66
N GLU A 53 17.52 -6.69 13.83
CA GLU A 53 16.54 -7.52 14.53
C GLU A 53 15.27 -6.73 14.88
N LEU A 54 15.45 -5.50 15.40
CA LEU A 54 14.32 -4.65 15.74
C LEU A 54 13.44 -4.33 14.52
N LEU A 55 14.09 -4.01 13.40
CA LEU A 55 13.39 -3.66 12.16
C LEU A 55 12.75 -4.88 11.51
N TYR A 56 13.50 -5.98 11.41
CA TYR A 56 13.11 -7.16 10.65
C TYR A 56 12.11 -8.04 11.40
N ASP A 57 12.40 -8.35 12.68
CA ASP A 57 11.61 -9.30 13.44
C ASP A 57 10.40 -8.67 14.15
N ILE A 58 10.49 -7.37 14.50
CA ILE A 58 9.45 -6.72 15.29
C ILE A 58 8.59 -5.78 14.45
N PHE A 59 9.19 -4.92 13.62
CA PHE A 59 8.43 -3.89 12.91
C PHE A 59 7.87 -4.35 11.58
N LEU A 60 8.60 -5.18 10.84
CA LEU A 60 8.22 -5.55 9.47
C LEU A 60 6.97 -6.45 9.40
N PRO A 61 6.81 -7.51 10.22
CA PRO A 61 5.66 -8.41 10.12
C PRO A 61 4.31 -7.70 10.26
N PRO A 62 4.08 -6.83 11.27
CA PRO A 62 2.80 -6.14 11.40
C PRO A 62 2.53 -5.14 10.28
N LEU A 63 3.55 -4.45 9.75
CA LEU A 63 3.37 -3.52 8.65
C LEU A 63 2.92 -4.22 7.36
N ILE A 64 3.55 -5.35 7.07
CA ILE A 64 3.21 -6.16 5.90
C ILE A 64 1.83 -6.79 6.06
N PHE A 65 1.53 -7.32 7.25
CA PHE A 65 0.23 -7.94 7.52
C PHE A 65 -0.91 -6.95 7.42
N GLU A 66 -0.76 -5.74 7.99
CA GLU A 66 -1.74 -4.66 7.88
C GLU A 66 -1.99 -4.29 6.42
N ALA A 67 -0.96 -4.05 5.64
CA ALA A 67 -1.11 -3.73 4.23
C ALA A 67 -1.81 -4.87 3.45
N ALA A 68 -1.45 -6.13 3.74
CA ALA A 68 -2.00 -7.31 3.06
C ALA A 68 -3.48 -7.55 3.39
N ILE A 69 -3.90 -7.32 4.64
CA ILE A 69 -5.28 -7.58 5.10
C ILE A 69 -6.31 -6.68 4.43
N HIS A 70 -5.90 -5.49 3.99
CA HIS A 70 -6.75 -4.50 3.32
C HIS A 70 -6.87 -4.73 1.80
N LEU A 71 -6.00 -5.53 1.21
CA LEU A 71 -6.02 -5.81 -0.22
C LEU A 71 -7.07 -6.87 -0.58
N LYS A 72 -7.82 -6.60 -1.65
CA LYS A 72 -8.79 -7.56 -2.20
C LYS A 72 -8.12 -8.42 -3.27
N ALA A 73 -8.18 -9.75 -3.10
CA ALA A 73 -7.57 -10.65 -4.09
C ALA A 73 -8.22 -10.54 -5.48
N ASP A 74 -9.49 -10.16 -5.57
CA ASP A 74 -10.15 -9.95 -6.87
C ASP A 74 -9.54 -8.76 -7.62
N ASP A 75 -9.19 -7.68 -6.91
CA ASP A 75 -8.51 -6.53 -7.50
C ASP A 75 -7.10 -6.91 -7.97
N ILE A 76 -6.36 -7.72 -7.19
CA ILE A 76 -5.04 -8.24 -7.57
C ILE A 76 -5.14 -9.19 -8.79
N ARG A 77 -6.12 -10.09 -8.80
CA ARG A 77 -6.33 -11.04 -9.91
C ARG A 77 -6.61 -10.34 -11.23
N ARG A 78 -7.39 -9.25 -11.18
CA ARG A 78 -7.72 -8.46 -12.35
C ARG A 78 -6.48 -7.85 -13.01
N ASP A 79 -5.56 -7.29 -12.24
CA ASP A 79 -4.34 -6.64 -12.72
C ASP A 79 -3.08 -7.47 -12.43
N PHE A 80 -3.23 -8.81 -12.31
CA PHE A 80 -2.17 -9.73 -11.93
C PHE A 80 -0.91 -9.59 -12.80
N TRP A 81 -1.06 -9.57 -14.12
CA TRP A 81 0.07 -9.52 -15.03
C TRP A 81 0.84 -8.19 -14.96
N PRO A 82 0.22 -6.99 -14.99
CA PRO A 82 0.92 -5.75 -14.72
C PRO A 82 1.64 -5.73 -13.37
N ILE A 83 0.98 -6.21 -12.29
CA ILE A 83 1.58 -6.28 -10.95
C ILE A 83 2.77 -7.25 -10.97
N ALA A 84 2.61 -8.48 -11.46
CA ALA A 84 3.67 -9.48 -11.52
C ALA A 84 4.89 -8.99 -12.34
N THR A 85 4.65 -8.24 -13.43
CA THR A 85 5.71 -7.65 -14.26
C THR A 85 6.48 -6.57 -13.50
N LEU A 86 5.81 -5.74 -12.70
CA LEU A 86 6.47 -4.72 -11.88
C LEU A 86 7.23 -5.34 -10.70
N VAL A 87 6.66 -6.38 -10.09
CA VAL A 87 7.18 -7.01 -8.86
C VAL A 87 8.42 -7.87 -9.13
N VAL A 88 8.42 -8.76 -10.11
CA VAL A 88 9.54 -9.69 -10.31
C VAL A 88 10.53 -9.15 -11.35
N PRO A 89 10.23 -9.11 -12.65
CA PRO A 89 11.18 -8.57 -13.62
C PRO A 89 11.45 -7.07 -13.39
N GLY A 90 10.46 -6.33 -12.87
CA GLY A 90 10.62 -4.91 -12.57
C GLY A 90 11.66 -4.64 -11.49
N VAL A 91 11.67 -5.39 -10.39
CA VAL A 91 12.67 -5.25 -9.32
C VAL A 91 14.06 -5.66 -9.82
N ILE A 92 14.18 -6.77 -10.56
CA ILE A 92 15.45 -7.19 -11.15
C ILE A 92 16.00 -6.12 -12.11
N LEU A 93 15.16 -5.64 -13.03
CA LEU A 93 15.56 -4.60 -13.98
C LEU A 93 15.89 -3.27 -13.28
N SER A 94 15.13 -2.89 -12.25
CA SER A 94 15.41 -1.69 -11.44
C SER A 94 16.75 -1.81 -10.73
N THR A 95 17.05 -2.97 -10.15
CA THR A 95 18.34 -3.26 -9.49
C THR A 95 19.49 -3.11 -10.48
N LEU A 96 19.41 -3.81 -11.63
CA LEU A 96 20.45 -3.78 -12.66
C LEU A 96 20.60 -2.40 -13.30
N ALA A 97 19.49 -1.73 -13.62
CA ALA A 97 19.50 -0.39 -14.21
C ALA A 97 20.09 0.65 -13.24
N THR A 98 19.75 0.56 -11.94
CA THR A 98 20.35 1.44 -10.92
C THR A 98 21.87 1.26 -10.86
N ALA A 99 22.34 0.02 -10.83
CA ALA A 99 23.78 -0.28 -10.88
C ALA A 99 24.43 0.21 -12.19
N ALA A 100 23.79 -0.06 -13.34
CA ALA A 100 24.29 0.31 -14.66
C ALA A 100 24.41 1.83 -14.87
N VAL A 101 23.53 2.62 -14.24
CA VAL A 101 23.63 4.09 -14.29
C VAL A 101 24.65 4.61 -13.27
N MET A 102 24.63 4.06 -12.04
CA MET A 102 25.43 4.56 -10.94
C MET A 102 26.93 4.27 -11.10
N ILE A 103 27.29 3.05 -11.56
CA ILE A 103 28.70 2.62 -11.58
C ILE A 103 29.53 3.40 -12.60
N PRO A 104 29.17 3.50 -13.89
CA PRO A 104 29.99 4.22 -14.86
C PRO A 104 30.21 5.67 -14.47
N ILE A 105 29.17 6.34 -13.99
CA ILE A 105 29.27 7.74 -13.58
C ILE A 105 30.11 7.86 -12.30
N GLY A 106 29.91 6.97 -11.34
CA GLY A 106 30.65 6.95 -10.08
C GLY A 106 32.15 6.74 -10.25
N GLN A 107 32.57 5.89 -11.20
CA GLN A 107 33.98 5.63 -11.49
C GLN A 107 34.75 6.87 -11.98
N HIS A 108 34.06 7.85 -12.56
CA HIS A 108 34.67 9.12 -12.94
C HIS A 108 34.86 10.11 -11.78
N LEU A 109 34.33 9.78 -10.59
CA LEU A 109 34.43 10.62 -9.41
C LEU A 109 35.57 10.13 -8.50
N PRO A 110 36.54 10.99 -8.13
CA PRO A 110 37.77 10.57 -7.46
C PRO A 110 37.59 9.75 -6.17
N GLN A 111 36.47 9.94 -5.50
CA GLN A 111 36.18 9.30 -4.21
C GLN A 111 35.48 7.93 -4.36
N LEU A 112 35.05 7.55 -5.56
CA LEU A 112 34.27 6.34 -5.85
C LEU A 112 34.92 5.40 -6.88
N HIS A 113 36.22 5.56 -7.20
CA HIS A 113 36.94 4.65 -8.09
C HIS A 113 36.83 3.17 -7.67
N ALA A 114 36.54 2.91 -6.39
CA ALA A 114 36.35 1.57 -5.84
C ALA A 114 34.91 1.00 -5.99
N LEU A 115 33.97 1.76 -6.59
CA LEU A 115 32.63 1.24 -6.87
C LEU A 115 32.71 0.12 -7.89
N ASN A 116 32.35 -1.07 -7.43
CA ASN A 116 32.26 -2.27 -8.26
C ASN A 116 30.80 -2.67 -8.47
N TRP A 117 30.56 -3.62 -9.39
CA TRP A 117 29.24 -4.12 -9.70
C TRP A 117 28.55 -4.73 -8.47
N ALA A 118 29.30 -5.37 -7.57
CA ALA A 118 28.76 -5.94 -6.35
C ALA A 118 28.08 -4.90 -5.46
N VAL A 119 28.76 -3.78 -5.21
CA VAL A 119 28.21 -2.66 -4.42
C VAL A 119 27.01 -2.03 -5.12
N GLY A 120 27.09 -1.82 -6.45
CA GLY A 120 25.98 -1.25 -7.21
C GLY A 120 24.72 -2.13 -7.24
N ILE A 121 24.89 -3.45 -7.36
CA ILE A 121 23.77 -4.40 -7.32
C ILE A 121 23.14 -4.48 -5.93
N LEU A 122 23.95 -4.58 -4.86
CA LEU A 122 23.43 -4.57 -3.48
C LEU A 122 22.68 -3.28 -3.17
N PHE A 123 23.26 -2.13 -3.54
CA PHE A 123 22.59 -0.85 -3.40
C PHE A 123 21.28 -0.81 -4.21
N GLY A 124 21.32 -1.20 -5.49
CA GLY A 124 20.15 -1.26 -6.36
C GLY A 124 19.05 -2.15 -5.80
N ALA A 125 19.39 -3.33 -5.27
CA ALA A 125 18.44 -4.24 -4.64
C ALA A 125 17.84 -3.64 -3.36
N ALA A 126 18.66 -3.01 -2.52
CA ALA A 126 18.19 -2.37 -1.30
C ALA A 126 17.21 -1.21 -1.57
N VAL A 127 17.46 -0.41 -2.62
CA VAL A 127 16.56 0.70 -2.98
C VAL A 127 15.47 0.30 -3.98
N ALA A 128 15.37 -0.97 -4.38
CA ALA A 128 14.30 -1.43 -5.29
C ALA A 128 12.95 -1.50 -4.58
N ALA A 129 12.92 -1.83 -3.28
CA ALA A 129 11.71 -1.81 -2.46
C ALA A 129 11.07 -0.42 -2.43
N THR A 130 9.72 -0.36 -2.48
CA THR A 130 8.95 0.90 -2.49
C THR A 130 7.97 0.95 -1.32
N ASP A 131 7.82 2.11 -0.70
CA ASP A 131 6.88 2.34 0.39
C ASP A 131 5.77 3.30 -0.08
N PRO A 132 4.53 2.81 -0.28
CA PRO A 132 3.45 3.64 -0.77
C PRO A 132 2.65 4.32 0.34
N VAL A 133 2.92 4.06 1.63
CA VAL A 133 2.06 4.48 2.76
C VAL A 133 1.70 5.96 2.69
N ALA A 134 2.69 6.83 2.52
CA ALA A 134 2.45 8.28 2.42
C ALA A 134 1.64 8.65 1.15
N VAL A 135 1.93 8.00 0.02
CA VAL A 135 1.27 8.28 -1.27
C VAL A 135 -0.16 7.76 -1.28
N VAL A 136 -0.38 6.56 -0.77
CA VAL A 136 -1.73 5.93 -0.70
C VAL A 136 -2.66 6.71 0.22
N ALA A 137 -2.17 7.19 1.37
CA ALA A 137 -2.94 8.07 2.25
C ALA A 137 -3.39 9.34 1.50
N LEU A 138 -2.51 9.91 0.68
CA LEU A 138 -2.83 11.05 -0.17
C LEU A 138 -3.79 10.69 -1.30
N PHE A 139 -3.66 9.51 -1.92
CA PHE A 139 -4.58 9.03 -2.95
C PHE A 139 -6.01 8.89 -2.43
N LYS A 140 -6.18 8.35 -1.21
CA LYS A 140 -7.47 8.30 -0.51
C LYS A 140 -8.06 9.70 -0.29
N LYS A 141 -7.22 10.70 -0.04
CA LYS A 141 -7.63 12.10 0.20
C LYS A 141 -7.96 12.84 -1.11
N LEU A 142 -7.27 12.56 -2.21
CA LEU A 142 -7.38 13.26 -3.49
C LEU A 142 -8.27 12.57 -4.54
N GLY A 143 -8.84 11.39 -4.24
CA GLY A 143 -9.74 10.67 -5.13
C GLY A 143 -9.13 10.08 -6.38
N VAL A 144 -7.97 9.61 -6.22
CA VAL A 144 -7.29 8.88 -7.28
C VAL A 144 -8.09 7.61 -7.63
N PRO A 145 -8.19 7.23 -8.94
CA PRO A 145 -8.89 6.03 -9.36
C PRO A 145 -8.47 4.79 -8.59
N GLN A 146 -9.46 3.96 -8.16
CA GLN A 146 -9.21 2.78 -7.33
C GLN A 146 -8.19 1.83 -7.97
N ARG A 147 -8.26 1.62 -9.29
CA ARG A 147 -7.33 0.74 -10.01
C ARG A 147 -5.88 1.20 -9.89
N LEU A 148 -5.60 2.52 -10.03
CA LEU A 148 -4.25 3.06 -9.86
C LEU A 148 -3.74 2.86 -8.43
N ARG A 149 -4.62 3.06 -7.44
CA ARG A 149 -4.29 2.83 -6.03
C ARG A 149 -3.95 1.36 -5.78
N VAL A 150 -4.79 0.44 -6.25
CA VAL A 150 -4.56 -1.02 -6.11
C VAL A 150 -3.27 -1.46 -6.79
N LEU A 151 -2.98 -0.96 -8.01
CA LEU A 151 -1.71 -1.24 -8.69
C LEU A 151 -0.51 -0.82 -7.85
N MET A 152 -0.56 0.36 -7.23
CA MET A 152 0.54 0.88 -6.41
C MET A 152 0.67 0.14 -5.08
N GLU A 153 -0.46 -0.10 -4.37
CA GLU A 153 -0.48 -0.83 -3.11
C GLU A 153 0.01 -2.28 -3.29
N SER A 154 -0.50 -2.97 -4.31
CA SER A 154 -0.13 -4.36 -4.59
C SER A 154 1.30 -4.50 -5.08
N GLU A 155 1.74 -3.59 -5.96
CA GLU A 155 3.13 -3.57 -6.44
C GLU A 155 4.08 -3.40 -5.28
N SER A 156 3.84 -2.43 -4.41
CA SER A 156 4.73 -2.15 -3.29
C SER A 156 4.77 -3.29 -2.27
N LEU A 157 3.61 -3.83 -1.88
CA LEU A 157 3.56 -4.91 -0.91
C LEU A 157 4.32 -6.16 -1.39
N LEU A 158 4.14 -6.55 -2.66
CA LEU A 158 4.80 -7.73 -3.22
C LEU A 158 6.27 -7.46 -3.59
N ASN A 159 6.60 -6.23 -3.94
CA ASN A 159 7.93 -5.76 -4.24
C ASN A 159 8.86 -5.86 -3.01
N ASP A 160 8.35 -5.57 -1.81
CA ASP A 160 9.11 -5.68 -0.57
C ASP A 160 9.67 -7.09 -0.38
N GLY A 161 8.83 -8.11 -0.52
CA GLY A 161 9.29 -9.49 -0.43
C GLY A 161 10.25 -9.89 -1.56
N THR A 162 10.00 -9.41 -2.79
CA THR A 162 10.87 -9.69 -3.93
C THR A 162 12.23 -9.01 -3.77
N ALA A 163 12.27 -7.78 -3.29
CA ALA A 163 13.51 -7.02 -3.09
C ALA A 163 14.41 -7.69 -2.04
N ILE A 164 13.83 -8.20 -0.93
CA ILE A 164 14.58 -8.95 0.09
C ILE A 164 15.23 -10.18 -0.55
N VAL A 165 14.46 -10.97 -1.29
CA VAL A 165 14.98 -12.19 -1.92
C VAL A 165 16.07 -11.88 -2.93
N ILE A 166 15.88 -10.85 -3.78
CA ILE A 166 16.90 -10.42 -4.75
C ILE A 166 18.16 -9.91 -4.04
N PHE A 167 18.02 -9.17 -2.94
CA PHE A 167 19.13 -8.68 -2.15
C PHE A 167 19.92 -9.86 -1.53
N THR A 168 19.23 -10.84 -0.95
CA THR A 168 19.85 -12.03 -0.36
C THR A 168 20.57 -12.88 -1.42
N ILE A 169 19.96 -13.05 -2.60
CA ILE A 169 20.59 -13.74 -3.73
C ILE A 169 21.82 -12.97 -4.21
N ALA A 170 21.73 -11.65 -4.34
CA ALA A 170 22.88 -10.82 -4.73
C ALA A 170 24.02 -10.94 -3.71
N TRP A 171 23.68 -10.96 -2.42
CA TRP A 171 24.64 -11.18 -1.34
C TRP A 171 25.31 -12.56 -1.43
N ALA A 172 24.52 -13.63 -1.63
CA ALA A 172 25.03 -15.00 -1.80
C ALA A 172 25.95 -15.13 -3.02
N PHE A 173 25.66 -14.46 -4.13
CA PHE A 173 26.55 -14.39 -5.29
C PHE A 173 27.90 -13.74 -4.98
N ILE A 174 27.89 -12.65 -4.22
CA ILE A 174 29.12 -11.93 -3.86
C ILE A 174 30.02 -12.76 -2.94
N HIS A 175 29.42 -13.59 -2.09
CA HIS A 175 30.16 -14.48 -1.17
C HIS A 175 30.54 -15.82 -1.80
N GLY A 176 30.04 -16.15 -3.00
CA GLY A 176 30.34 -17.39 -3.70
C GLY A 176 29.48 -18.58 -3.25
N ASP A 177 28.41 -18.34 -2.49
CA ASP A 177 27.44 -19.38 -2.08
C ASP A 177 26.58 -19.85 -3.26
N LEU A 178 26.40 -18.98 -4.25
CA LEU A 178 25.74 -19.28 -5.53
C LEU A 178 26.74 -19.07 -6.67
N SER A 179 26.83 -20.06 -7.56
CA SER A 179 27.82 -20.06 -8.65
C SER A 179 27.22 -19.77 -10.03
N THR A 180 25.94 -20.05 -10.22
CA THR A 180 25.28 -19.94 -11.53
C THR A 180 23.97 -19.14 -11.48
N PRO A 181 23.61 -18.43 -12.58
CA PRO A 181 22.32 -17.76 -12.67
C PRO A 181 21.11 -18.71 -12.56
N GLN A 182 21.28 -19.99 -12.96
CA GLN A 182 20.22 -20.99 -12.82
C GLN A 182 19.93 -21.31 -11.36
N GLU A 183 20.97 -21.47 -10.54
CA GLU A 183 20.82 -21.66 -9.07
C GLU A 183 20.06 -20.48 -8.45
N ALA A 184 20.37 -19.25 -8.84
CA ALA A 184 19.68 -18.07 -8.37
C ALA A 184 18.18 -18.05 -8.70
N VAL A 185 17.83 -18.44 -9.94
CA VAL A 185 16.42 -18.53 -10.36
C VAL A 185 15.69 -19.63 -9.57
N ILE A 186 16.29 -20.79 -9.39
CA ILE A 186 15.70 -21.89 -8.61
C ILE A 186 15.51 -21.44 -7.16
N GLU A 187 16.54 -20.83 -6.56
CA GLU A 187 16.49 -20.33 -5.19
C GLU A 187 15.43 -19.26 -5.01
N PHE A 188 15.29 -18.33 -5.96
CA PHE A 188 14.22 -17.34 -5.95
C PHE A 188 12.83 -17.99 -5.87
N PHE A 189 12.52 -18.93 -6.77
CA PHE A 189 11.23 -19.59 -6.78
C PHE A 189 11.02 -20.50 -5.56
N ARG A 190 12.06 -21.11 -5.04
CA ARG A 190 12.02 -21.89 -3.81
C ARG A 190 11.65 -21.00 -2.62
N VAL A 191 12.38 -19.93 -2.41
CA VAL A 191 12.23 -19.03 -1.26
C VAL A 191 10.89 -18.32 -1.27
N VAL A 192 10.50 -17.77 -2.43
CA VAL A 192 9.21 -17.08 -2.61
C VAL A 192 8.05 -18.07 -2.57
N GLY A 193 8.12 -19.16 -3.33
CA GLY A 193 7.00 -20.10 -3.46
C GLY A 193 6.69 -20.83 -2.16
N LEU A 194 7.72 -21.34 -1.46
CA LEU A 194 7.51 -21.97 -0.15
C LEU A 194 7.12 -20.95 0.92
N GLY A 195 7.63 -19.72 0.87
CA GLY A 195 7.19 -18.63 1.74
C GLY A 195 5.69 -18.37 1.60
N LEU A 196 5.21 -18.20 0.36
CA LEU A 196 3.78 -18.04 0.08
C LEU A 196 2.95 -19.22 0.59
N LEU A 197 3.45 -20.46 0.40
CA LEU A 197 2.76 -21.67 0.87
C LEU A 197 2.59 -21.68 2.40
N VAL A 198 3.66 -21.38 3.15
CA VAL A 198 3.60 -21.27 4.62
C VAL A 198 2.56 -20.22 5.03
N GLY A 199 2.58 -19.06 4.40
CA GLY A 199 1.64 -17.99 4.68
C GLY A 199 0.18 -18.37 4.39
N VAL A 200 -0.07 -19.03 3.26
CA VAL A 200 -1.42 -19.55 2.92
C VAL A 200 -1.91 -20.55 3.97
N ILE A 201 -1.05 -21.47 4.43
CA ILE A 201 -1.42 -22.45 5.46
C ILE A 201 -1.75 -21.76 6.78
N VAL A 202 -0.87 -20.89 7.28
CA VAL A 202 -1.09 -20.15 8.54
C VAL A 202 -2.31 -19.25 8.44
N GLY A 203 -2.45 -18.49 7.35
CA GLY A 203 -3.60 -17.62 7.11
C GLY A 203 -4.91 -18.39 7.01
N PHE A 204 -4.92 -19.55 6.36
CA PHE A 204 -6.10 -20.41 6.27
C PHE A 204 -6.51 -20.97 7.63
N LEU A 205 -5.57 -21.49 8.40
CA LEU A 205 -5.83 -21.98 9.77
C LEU A 205 -6.41 -20.85 10.64
N THR A 206 -5.83 -19.67 10.58
CA THR A 206 -6.34 -18.48 11.30
C THR A 206 -7.74 -18.09 10.83
N ALA A 207 -7.98 -18.05 9.51
CA ALA A 207 -9.29 -17.71 8.96
C ALA A 207 -10.37 -18.71 9.41
N VAL A 208 -10.06 -20.01 9.43
CA VAL A 208 -10.99 -21.03 9.95
C VAL A 208 -11.23 -20.88 11.45
N ALA A 209 -10.18 -20.61 12.22
CA ALA A 209 -10.30 -20.42 13.67
C ALA A 209 -11.14 -19.17 14.03
N THR A 210 -11.10 -18.13 13.21
CA THR A 210 -11.80 -16.85 13.49
C THR A 210 -13.24 -16.80 12.98
N GLN A 211 -13.65 -17.71 12.09
CA GLN A 211 -14.97 -17.66 11.43
C GLN A 211 -16.18 -17.64 12.37
N ASN A 212 -16.10 -18.36 13.49
CA ASN A 212 -17.22 -18.53 14.43
C ASN A 212 -16.98 -17.83 15.79
N LEU A 213 -15.98 -16.95 15.86
CA LEU A 213 -15.67 -16.22 17.08
C LEU A 213 -16.42 -14.89 17.10
N ASP A 214 -17.02 -14.60 18.23
CA ASP A 214 -17.69 -13.33 18.55
C ASP A 214 -16.88 -12.45 19.51
N ASP A 215 -15.71 -12.91 19.96
CA ASP A 215 -14.79 -12.15 20.82
C ASP A 215 -13.69 -11.50 20.01
N VAL A 216 -13.72 -10.15 19.99
CA VAL A 216 -12.76 -9.31 19.25
C VAL A 216 -11.33 -9.50 19.75
N MET A 217 -11.12 -9.70 21.07
CA MET A 217 -9.78 -9.82 21.65
C MET A 217 -9.10 -11.12 21.21
N ILE A 218 -9.88 -12.20 21.12
CA ILE A 218 -9.39 -13.48 20.62
C ILE A 218 -9.04 -13.36 19.14
N VAL A 219 -9.87 -12.70 18.32
CA VAL A 219 -9.61 -12.48 16.89
C VAL A 219 -8.34 -11.65 16.68
N ILE A 220 -8.16 -10.55 17.43
CA ILE A 220 -6.92 -9.75 17.40
C ILE A 220 -5.71 -10.60 17.78
N THR A 221 -5.81 -11.41 18.84
CA THR A 221 -4.71 -12.28 19.27
C THR A 221 -4.34 -13.30 18.18
N LEU A 222 -5.34 -13.97 17.58
CA LEU A 222 -5.10 -14.95 16.51
C LEU A 222 -4.51 -14.31 15.26
N THR A 223 -4.96 -13.12 14.87
CA THR A 223 -4.37 -12.41 13.73
C THR A 223 -2.94 -11.94 14.05
N THR A 224 -2.64 -11.58 15.29
CA THR A 224 -1.28 -11.24 15.73
C THR A 224 -0.35 -12.48 15.67
N VAL A 225 -0.85 -13.62 16.15
CA VAL A 225 -0.13 -14.91 16.01
C VAL A 225 0.07 -15.26 14.52
N ALA A 226 -0.91 -14.99 13.66
CA ALA A 226 -0.76 -15.22 12.23
C ALA A 226 0.32 -14.33 11.60
N ALA A 227 0.35 -13.03 11.94
CA ALA A 227 1.32 -12.08 11.39
C ALA A 227 2.76 -12.46 11.75
N TYR A 228 3.06 -12.61 13.04
CA TYR A 228 4.39 -12.97 13.50
C TYR A 228 4.72 -14.45 13.29
N GLY A 229 3.75 -15.34 13.49
CA GLY A 229 3.94 -16.78 13.34
C GLY A 229 4.25 -17.17 11.91
N SER A 230 3.54 -16.64 10.91
CA SER A 230 3.83 -16.90 9.50
C SER A 230 5.23 -16.43 9.12
N PHE A 231 5.63 -15.25 9.60
CA PHE A 231 6.96 -14.70 9.39
C PHE A 231 8.06 -15.59 9.99
N LEU A 232 7.98 -15.85 11.30
CA LEU A 232 9.01 -16.59 12.03
C LEU A 232 9.13 -18.06 11.58
N ILE A 233 8.00 -18.71 11.25
CA ILE A 233 8.01 -20.08 10.73
C ILE A 233 8.75 -20.12 9.38
N ALA A 234 8.43 -19.18 8.48
CA ALA A 234 9.08 -19.11 7.17
C ALA A 234 10.59 -18.84 7.30
N GLU A 235 11.00 -17.87 8.12
CA GLU A 235 12.42 -17.57 8.38
C GLU A 235 13.18 -18.78 8.94
N ARG A 236 12.58 -19.51 9.88
CA ARG A 236 13.19 -20.75 10.42
C ARG A 236 13.32 -21.88 9.40
N LEU A 237 12.44 -21.89 8.39
CA LEU A 237 12.51 -22.83 7.27
C LEU A 237 13.48 -22.38 6.16
N GLY A 238 14.12 -21.22 6.31
CA GLY A 238 15.01 -20.63 5.30
C GLY A 238 14.28 -20.17 4.06
N VAL A 239 13.03 -19.69 4.21
CA VAL A 239 12.21 -19.14 3.14
C VAL A 239 11.69 -17.73 3.50
N SER A 240 11.10 -17.01 2.55
CA SER A 240 10.74 -15.60 2.76
C SER A 240 9.64 -15.40 3.80
N GLY A 241 10.00 -14.86 4.97
CA GLY A 241 9.05 -14.42 6.01
C GLY A 241 8.09 -13.36 5.51
N VAL A 242 8.58 -12.42 4.71
CA VAL A 242 7.76 -11.34 4.12
C VAL A 242 6.67 -11.89 3.20
N MET A 243 7.03 -12.76 2.24
CA MET A 243 6.04 -13.39 1.35
C MET A 243 5.05 -14.27 2.12
N SER A 244 5.49 -14.90 3.19
CA SER A 244 4.63 -15.68 4.09
C SER A 244 3.60 -14.77 4.78
N THR A 245 4.04 -13.65 5.34
CA THR A 245 3.14 -12.69 6.02
C THR A 245 2.17 -12.02 5.04
N VAL A 246 2.61 -11.68 3.82
CA VAL A 246 1.73 -11.19 2.75
C VAL A 246 0.62 -12.19 2.46
N ALA A 247 0.98 -13.45 2.23
CA ALA A 247 0.00 -14.49 1.92
C ALA A 247 -0.96 -14.75 3.09
N ALA A 248 -0.45 -14.76 4.32
CA ALA A 248 -1.28 -14.92 5.52
C ALA A 248 -2.28 -13.76 5.66
N GLY A 249 -1.82 -12.51 5.51
CA GLY A 249 -2.66 -11.31 5.58
C GLY A 249 -3.76 -11.30 4.50
N LEU A 250 -3.41 -11.62 3.25
CA LEU A 250 -4.38 -11.73 2.15
C LEU A 250 -5.47 -12.79 2.41
N VAL A 251 -5.09 -13.96 2.92
CA VAL A 251 -6.04 -15.05 3.22
C VAL A 251 -6.95 -14.68 4.39
N VAL A 252 -6.40 -14.11 5.46
CA VAL A 252 -7.17 -13.63 6.62
C VAL A 252 -8.10 -12.50 6.24
N GLY A 253 -7.64 -11.51 5.48
CA GLY A 253 -8.46 -10.39 5.01
C GLY A 253 -9.62 -10.83 4.14
N GLN A 254 -9.39 -11.81 3.27
CA GLN A 254 -10.41 -12.25 2.32
C GLN A 254 -11.40 -13.27 2.89
N ARG A 255 -10.95 -14.27 3.65
CA ARG A 255 -11.81 -15.32 4.19
C ARG A 255 -12.23 -15.07 5.64
N GLY A 256 -11.31 -14.60 6.47
CA GLY A 256 -11.57 -14.34 7.89
C GLY A 256 -12.60 -13.23 8.07
N PHE A 257 -12.46 -12.12 7.34
CA PHE A 257 -13.36 -10.97 7.49
C PHE A 257 -14.61 -11.01 6.62
N THR A 258 -14.58 -11.67 5.47
CA THR A 258 -15.75 -11.77 4.59
C THR A 258 -16.83 -12.69 5.18
N ASN A 259 -16.41 -13.72 5.92
CA ASN A 259 -17.31 -14.70 6.53
C ASN A 259 -17.63 -14.40 8.01
N THR A 260 -17.08 -13.34 8.58
CA THR A 260 -17.37 -12.94 9.96
C THR A 260 -18.80 -12.40 10.05
N LEU A 261 -19.62 -13.01 10.92
CA LEU A 261 -21.02 -12.67 11.15
C LEU A 261 -21.23 -11.26 11.72
N PHE A 262 -20.18 -10.66 12.34
CA PHE A 262 -20.29 -9.37 13.03
C PHE A 262 -19.37 -8.30 12.41
N PRO A 263 -19.94 -7.30 11.69
CA PRO A 263 -19.17 -6.18 11.13
C PRO A 263 -18.33 -5.40 12.16
N SER A 264 -18.77 -5.37 13.42
CA SER A 264 -18.05 -4.70 14.53
C SER A 264 -16.70 -5.33 14.82
N ILE A 265 -16.58 -6.66 14.75
CA ILE A 265 -15.32 -7.39 14.99
C ILE A 265 -14.32 -7.02 13.90
N ARG A 266 -14.77 -7.02 12.66
CA ARG A 266 -13.95 -6.63 11.53
C ARG A 266 -13.40 -5.21 11.68
N LEU A 267 -14.28 -4.22 11.93
CA LEU A 267 -13.88 -2.82 12.08
C LEU A 267 -12.88 -2.61 13.23
N THR A 268 -13.10 -3.28 14.36
CA THR A 268 -12.20 -3.15 15.50
C THR A 268 -10.84 -3.80 15.23
N THR A 269 -10.82 -4.96 14.56
CA THR A 269 -9.56 -5.63 14.19
C THR A 269 -8.80 -4.83 13.11
N GLU A 270 -9.49 -4.26 12.12
CA GLU A 270 -8.88 -3.36 11.14
C GLU A 270 -8.29 -2.12 11.85
N SER A 271 -9.02 -1.49 12.77
CA SER A 271 -8.53 -0.33 13.53
C SER A 271 -7.32 -0.66 14.42
N PHE A 272 -7.27 -1.86 15.00
CA PHE A 272 -6.10 -2.33 15.75
C PHE A 272 -4.87 -2.42 14.85
N TRP A 273 -5.00 -3.01 13.67
CA TRP A 273 -3.89 -3.15 12.73
C TRP A 273 -3.43 -1.80 12.16
N GLU A 274 -4.37 -0.88 11.86
CA GLU A 274 -4.05 0.50 11.47
C GLU A 274 -3.26 1.23 12.58
N TYR A 275 -3.65 1.03 13.85
CA TYR A 275 -2.93 1.62 14.98
C TYR A 275 -1.51 1.03 15.12
N ILE A 276 -1.36 -0.28 15.03
CA ILE A 276 -0.04 -0.94 15.09
C ILE A 276 0.86 -0.47 13.95
N ALA A 277 0.34 -0.42 12.73
CA ALA A 277 1.09 0.08 11.58
C ALA A 277 1.50 1.57 11.76
N PHE A 278 0.60 2.41 12.26
CA PHE A 278 0.93 3.79 12.60
C PHE A 278 2.04 3.88 13.65
N ALA A 279 1.96 3.08 14.71
CA ALA A 279 2.95 3.05 15.79
C ALA A 279 4.33 2.60 15.28
N MET A 280 4.38 1.48 14.52
CA MET A 280 5.61 0.95 13.95
C MET A 280 6.24 1.92 12.94
N ASN A 281 5.46 2.44 12.00
CA ASN A 281 5.95 3.44 11.04
C ASN A 281 6.49 4.70 11.76
N SER A 282 5.79 5.17 12.80
CA SER A 282 6.22 6.34 13.55
C SER A 282 7.58 6.13 14.21
N LEU A 283 7.77 4.99 14.86
CA LEU A 283 9.06 4.64 15.47
C LEU A 283 10.16 4.49 14.44
N ILE A 284 9.90 3.78 13.34
CA ILE A 284 10.89 3.55 12.28
C ILE A 284 11.40 4.88 11.70
N PHE A 285 10.49 5.76 11.23
CA PHE A 285 10.92 7.02 10.61
C PHE A 285 11.62 7.96 11.59
N LEU A 286 11.20 7.96 12.86
CA LEU A 286 11.85 8.75 13.91
C LEU A 286 13.24 8.20 14.24
N LEU A 287 13.37 6.88 14.41
CA LEU A 287 14.65 6.21 14.66
C LEU A 287 15.59 6.29 13.46
N MET A 288 15.09 6.19 12.23
CA MET A 288 15.86 6.43 11.03
C MET A 288 16.46 7.85 11.03
N GLY A 289 15.65 8.85 11.37
CA GLY A 289 16.13 10.21 11.50
C GLY A 289 17.22 10.39 12.57
N LEU A 290 17.06 9.73 13.72
CA LEU A 290 18.02 9.75 14.81
C LEU A 290 19.35 9.04 14.47
N ALA A 291 19.31 7.99 13.66
CA ALA A 291 20.48 7.16 13.33
C ALA A 291 21.42 7.79 12.29
N ILE A 292 21.05 8.94 11.73
CA ILE A 292 21.84 9.59 10.67
C ILE A 292 23.17 10.14 11.16
N ASP A 293 24.23 9.83 10.42
CA ASP A 293 25.47 10.59 10.42
C ASP A 293 25.41 11.73 9.38
N LEU A 294 25.03 12.93 9.86
CA LEU A 294 24.95 14.12 9.00
C LEU A 294 26.29 14.52 8.40
N GLN A 295 27.43 14.26 9.08
CA GLN A 295 28.76 14.60 8.57
C GLN A 295 29.09 13.71 7.37
N MET A 296 28.81 12.41 7.48
CA MET A 296 29.04 11.47 6.40
C MET A 296 28.09 11.75 5.22
N LEU A 297 26.83 12.04 5.50
CA LEU A 297 25.84 12.42 4.49
C LEU A 297 26.27 13.68 3.73
N TRP A 298 26.75 14.72 4.45
CA TRP A 298 27.24 15.94 3.84
C TRP A 298 28.51 15.72 3.00
N ARG A 299 29.41 14.85 3.44
CA ARG A 299 30.63 14.49 2.68
C ARG A 299 30.28 13.72 1.39
N LEU A 300 29.24 12.89 1.41
CA LEU A 300 28.84 12.03 0.31
C LEU A 300 27.64 12.59 -0.50
N TRP A 301 27.23 13.84 -0.30
CA TRP A 301 26.04 14.41 -0.94
C TRP A 301 26.01 14.31 -2.48
N PRO A 302 27.14 14.43 -3.24
CA PRO A 302 27.09 14.28 -4.70
C PRO A 302 26.77 12.85 -5.10
N PHE A 303 27.22 11.88 -4.30
CA PHE A 303 26.96 10.46 -4.53
C PHE A 303 25.55 10.07 -4.15
N VAL A 304 25.00 10.68 -3.12
CA VAL A 304 23.58 10.54 -2.76
C VAL A 304 22.69 11.07 -3.88
N LEU A 305 23.03 12.20 -4.48
CA LEU A 305 22.31 12.72 -5.65
C LEU A 305 22.41 11.79 -6.86
N LEU A 306 23.63 11.28 -7.14
CA LEU A 306 23.83 10.30 -8.21
C LEU A 306 23.01 9.03 -7.97
N ALA A 307 23.05 8.49 -6.75
CA ALA A 307 22.31 7.31 -6.34
C ALA A 307 20.79 7.51 -6.47
N TYR A 308 20.29 8.65 -6.00
CA TYR A 308 18.87 9.03 -6.13
C TYR A 308 18.44 9.15 -7.59
N PHE A 309 19.23 9.83 -8.41
CA PHE A 309 18.94 9.99 -9.83
C PHE A 309 18.99 8.65 -10.59
N SER A 310 19.99 7.81 -10.29
CA SER A 310 20.12 6.46 -10.89
C SER A 310 18.89 5.60 -10.56
N MET A 311 18.46 5.60 -9.31
CA MET A 311 17.26 4.90 -8.85
C MET A 311 15.99 5.42 -9.56
N LEU A 312 15.85 6.75 -9.68
CA LEU A 312 14.70 7.36 -10.33
C LEU A 312 14.62 7.02 -11.82
N VAL A 313 15.75 7.11 -12.54
CA VAL A 313 15.83 6.72 -13.95
C VAL A 313 15.49 5.24 -14.13
N ALA A 314 16.07 4.36 -13.30
CA ALA A 314 15.76 2.93 -13.32
C ALA A 314 14.27 2.67 -13.11
N ARG A 315 13.64 3.35 -12.15
CA ARG A 315 12.21 3.24 -11.89
C ARG A 315 11.35 3.65 -13.10
N PHE A 316 11.67 4.79 -13.73
CA PHE A 316 10.94 5.24 -14.91
C PHE A 316 11.13 4.29 -16.11
N ILE A 317 12.32 3.71 -16.31
CA ILE A 317 12.56 2.71 -17.34
C ILE A 317 11.64 1.50 -17.14
N VAL A 318 11.58 0.96 -15.91
CA VAL A 318 10.74 -0.20 -15.57
C VAL A 318 9.26 0.08 -15.77
N VAL A 319 8.75 1.18 -15.22
CA VAL A 319 7.32 1.51 -15.29
C VAL A 319 6.89 1.84 -16.73
N THR A 320 7.74 2.56 -17.49
CA THR A 320 7.46 2.87 -18.91
C THR A 320 7.55 1.62 -19.76
N GLY A 321 8.51 0.74 -19.49
CA GLY A 321 8.63 -0.56 -20.16
C GLY A 321 7.40 -1.44 -19.91
N THR A 322 6.92 -1.50 -18.68
CA THR A 322 5.69 -2.21 -18.33
C THR A 322 4.47 -1.60 -19.05
N TRP A 323 4.33 -0.27 -19.06
CA TRP A 323 3.28 0.40 -19.81
C TRP A 323 3.33 0.03 -21.30
N GLY A 324 4.52 0.08 -21.93
CA GLY A 324 4.71 -0.29 -23.34
C GLY A 324 4.33 -1.75 -23.62
N LEU A 325 4.68 -2.67 -22.71
CA LEU A 325 4.34 -4.09 -22.82
C LEU A 325 2.82 -4.33 -22.80
N PHE A 326 2.09 -3.61 -21.95
CA PHE A 326 0.64 -3.77 -21.82
C PHE A 326 -0.18 -2.83 -22.71
N TYR A 327 0.45 -1.89 -23.43
CA TYR A 327 -0.24 -0.95 -24.31
C TYR A 327 -1.14 -1.63 -25.37
N PRO A 328 -0.71 -2.70 -26.07
CA PRO A 328 -1.54 -3.39 -27.04
C PRO A 328 -2.57 -4.35 -26.41
N THR A 329 -2.58 -4.51 -25.10
CA THR A 329 -3.43 -5.49 -24.40
C THR A 329 -4.68 -4.85 -23.82
N ARG A 330 -5.63 -5.69 -23.36
CA ARG A 330 -6.80 -5.25 -22.59
C ARG A 330 -6.45 -4.71 -21.21
N LEU A 331 -5.23 -4.97 -20.71
CA LEU A 331 -4.77 -4.51 -19.40
C LEU A 331 -4.07 -3.14 -19.44
N ARG A 332 -4.14 -2.46 -20.59
CA ARG A 332 -3.57 -1.11 -20.76
C ARG A 332 -4.07 -0.15 -19.68
N PHE A 333 -3.24 0.79 -19.30
CA PHE A 333 -3.57 1.90 -18.43
C PHE A 333 -3.05 3.22 -19.05
N PRO A 334 -3.62 4.38 -18.66
CA PRO A 334 -3.23 5.67 -19.23
C PRO A 334 -1.76 6.01 -18.96
N PHE A 335 -1.06 6.62 -19.93
CA PHE A 335 0.34 7.04 -19.75
C PHE A 335 0.55 7.96 -18.54
N ARG A 336 -0.45 8.78 -18.20
CA ARG A 336 -0.42 9.62 -16.98
C ARG A 336 -0.21 8.82 -15.70
N TRP A 337 -0.71 7.58 -15.64
CA TRP A 337 -0.51 6.68 -14.50
C TRP A 337 0.95 6.20 -14.41
N THR A 338 1.64 6.05 -15.55
CA THR A 338 3.08 5.73 -15.59
C THR A 338 3.90 6.77 -14.84
N VAL A 339 3.56 8.06 -15.02
CA VAL A 339 4.25 9.14 -14.31
C VAL A 339 4.02 9.03 -12.80
N ILE A 340 2.79 8.72 -12.37
CA ILE A 340 2.47 8.57 -10.94
C ILE A 340 3.10 7.32 -10.35
N LEU A 341 3.06 6.17 -11.04
CA LEU A 341 3.72 4.94 -10.58
C LEU A 341 5.24 5.09 -10.50
N GLY A 342 5.82 5.85 -11.44
CA GLY A 342 7.25 6.19 -11.42
C GLY A 342 7.62 7.12 -10.28
N TRP A 343 6.89 8.23 -10.14
CA TRP A 343 7.15 9.26 -9.13
C TRP A 343 6.72 8.88 -7.72
N GLY A 344 5.61 8.16 -7.58
CA GLY A 344 5.04 7.76 -6.30
C GLY A 344 5.71 6.55 -5.63
N GLY A 345 6.68 5.91 -6.28
CA GLY A 345 7.47 4.83 -5.70
C GLY A 345 8.48 5.37 -4.68
N LEU A 346 7.98 5.88 -3.54
CA LEU A 346 8.83 6.34 -2.45
C LEU A 346 9.68 5.18 -1.92
N ARG A 347 10.80 5.48 -1.30
CA ARG A 347 11.63 4.50 -0.60
C ARG A 347 11.35 4.61 0.90
N GLY A 348 11.27 3.47 1.55
CA GLY A 348 10.85 3.41 2.94
C GLY A 348 11.82 2.68 3.86
N ALA A 349 11.27 2.24 4.97
CA ALA A 349 12.00 1.57 6.03
C ALA A 349 12.71 0.30 5.56
N LEU A 350 12.10 -0.49 4.66
CA LEU A 350 12.68 -1.74 4.19
C LEU A 350 14.01 -1.57 3.47
N SER A 351 14.17 -0.49 2.68
CA SER A 351 15.46 -0.17 2.06
C SER A 351 16.56 -0.03 3.10
N MET A 352 16.25 0.60 4.24
CA MET A 352 17.20 0.76 5.35
C MET A 352 17.46 -0.56 6.08
N VAL A 353 16.44 -1.38 6.27
CA VAL A 353 16.58 -2.73 6.83
C VAL A 353 17.60 -3.54 6.04
N LEU A 354 17.46 -3.58 4.72
CA LEU A 354 18.37 -4.30 3.83
C LEU A 354 19.80 -3.76 3.88
N ALA A 355 19.97 -2.45 3.93
CA ALA A 355 21.30 -1.86 4.06
C ALA A 355 21.96 -2.21 5.41
N LEU A 356 21.20 -2.17 6.50
CA LEU A 356 21.68 -2.51 7.86
C LEU A 356 21.93 -4.02 8.03
N SER A 357 21.29 -4.88 7.24
CA SER A 357 21.50 -6.34 7.31
C SER A 357 22.89 -6.79 6.81
N LEU A 358 23.62 -5.91 6.13
CA LEU A 358 25.00 -6.20 5.73
C LEU A 358 25.89 -6.38 6.96
N PRO A 359 26.78 -7.41 6.99
CA PRO A 359 27.70 -7.65 8.10
C PRO A 359 28.65 -6.47 8.31
N GLU A 360 29.07 -6.24 9.55
CA GLU A 360 30.08 -5.21 9.89
C GLU A 360 31.44 -5.43 9.19
N SER A 361 31.74 -6.69 8.85
CA SER A 361 32.94 -7.07 8.09
C SER A 361 32.94 -6.61 6.64
N PHE A 362 31.78 -6.22 6.10
CA PHE A 362 31.68 -5.77 4.71
C PHE A 362 32.17 -4.33 4.56
N ALA A 363 33.28 -4.15 3.86
CA ALA A 363 33.97 -2.87 3.74
C ALA A 363 33.12 -1.70 3.23
N TYR A 364 32.06 -1.98 2.47
CA TYR A 364 31.19 -0.96 1.89
C TYR A 364 29.86 -0.76 2.65
N LYS A 365 29.66 -1.42 3.79
CA LYS A 365 28.42 -1.31 4.57
C LYS A 365 28.04 0.14 4.85
N ASN A 366 28.95 0.91 5.46
CA ASN A 366 28.69 2.31 5.83
C ASN A 366 28.40 3.20 4.61
N LEU A 367 29.04 2.92 3.48
CA LEU A 367 28.74 3.61 2.22
C LEU A 367 27.31 3.30 1.75
N ILE A 368 26.93 2.03 1.67
CA ILE A 368 25.60 1.61 1.24
C ILE A 368 24.53 2.16 2.19
N VAL A 369 24.72 2.05 3.51
CA VAL A 369 23.80 2.59 4.51
C VAL A 369 23.59 4.09 4.32
N THR A 370 24.68 4.86 4.14
CA THR A 370 24.58 6.32 3.93
C THR A 370 23.89 6.67 2.61
N LEU A 371 24.19 5.95 1.52
CA LEU A 371 23.55 6.18 0.23
C LEU A 371 22.07 5.84 0.27
N VAL A 372 21.70 4.69 0.83
CA VAL A 372 20.31 4.26 0.97
C VAL A 372 19.52 5.26 1.81
N PHE A 373 20.10 5.67 2.94
CA PHE A 373 19.48 6.67 3.79
C PHE A 373 19.27 7.99 3.05
N GLY A 374 20.32 8.50 2.38
CA GLY A 374 20.22 9.72 1.60
C GLY A 374 19.18 9.65 0.49
N VAL A 375 19.06 8.51 -0.18
CA VAL A 375 18.04 8.27 -1.19
C VAL A 375 16.64 8.26 -0.57
N VAL A 376 16.44 7.60 0.56
CA VAL A 376 15.15 7.60 1.29
C VAL A 376 14.77 9.03 1.68
N LEU A 377 15.71 9.79 2.25
CA LEU A 377 15.50 11.19 2.62
C LEU A 377 15.09 12.05 1.41
N LEU A 378 15.82 11.96 0.30
CA LEU A 378 15.52 12.72 -0.92
C LEU A 378 14.19 12.27 -1.54
N ALA A 379 13.88 10.98 -1.56
CA ALA A 379 12.61 10.47 -2.05
C ALA A 379 11.44 11.04 -1.23
N LEU A 380 11.52 11.01 0.09
CA LEU A 380 10.49 11.58 0.96
C LEU A 380 10.35 13.10 0.77
N LEU A 381 11.45 13.84 0.72
CA LEU A 381 11.43 15.29 0.59
C LEU A 381 10.99 15.73 -0.81
N ILE A 382 11.55 15.17 -1.88
CA ILE A 382 11.27 15.60 -3.25
C ILE A 382 9.98 14.99 -3.76
N GLN A 383 9.88 13.66 -3.79
CA GLN A 383 8.73 12.96 -4.34
C GLN A 383 7.53 13.06 -3.40
N GLY A 384 7.72 12.82 -2.09
CA GLY A 384 6.65 12.86 -1.10
C GLY A 384 5.94 14.21 -1.00
N LEU A 385 6.69 15.33 -1.05
CA LEU A 385 6.09 16.67 -1.04
C LEU A 385 5.49 17.09 -2.39
N SER A 386 6.06 16.60 -3.50
CA SER A 386 5.62 17.00 -4.84
C SER A 386 4.52 16.11 -5.44
N ILE A 387 4.18 14.98 -4.85
CA ILE A 387 3.19 14.05 -5.41
C ILE A 387 1.80 14.70 -5.56
N SER A 388 1.37 15.54 -4.59
CA SER A 388 0.10 16.25 -4.63
C SER A 388 0.00 17.25 -5.80
N PRO A 389 0.95 18.18 -6.01
CA PRO A 389 0.98 19.03 -7.19
C PRO A 389 1.10 18.23 -8.51
N VAL A 390 1.88 17.13 -8.54
CA VAL A 390 2.00 16.28 -9.73
C VAL A 390 0.65 15.63 -10.10
N LEU A 391 -0.09 15.10 -9.13
CA LEU A 391 -1.43 14.54 -9.35
C LEU A 391 -2.40 15.59 -9.92
N ARG A 392 -2.39 16.80 -9.38
CA ARG A 392 -3.23 17.92 -9.88
C ARG A 392 -2.82 18.33 -11.30
N TRP A 393 -1.52 18.43 -11.56
CA TRP A 393 -1.00 18.78 -12.89
C TRP A 393 -1.39 17.76 -13.96
N LEU A 394 -1.40 16.47 -13.61
CA LEU A 394 -1.80 15.38 -14.51
C LEU A 394 -3.33 15.26 -14.66
N GLY A 395 -4.11 16.01 -13.88
CA GLY A 395 -5.58 15.93 -13.91
C GLY A 395 -6.14 14.59 -13.44
N ILE A 396 -5.41 13.90 -12.54
CA ILE A 396 -5.82 12.59 -11.99
C ILE A 396 -6.62 12.75 -10.68
N SER A 397 -6.48 13.90 -10.02
CA SER A 397 -7.28 14.23 -8.85
C SER A 397 -8.63 14.81 -9.30
N THR A 398 -9.72 14.10 -9.03
CA THR A 398 -11.05 14.70 -9.05
C THR A 398 -11.22 15.61 -7.83
N SER A 399 -11.98 16.69 -7.96
CA SER A 399 -12.34 17.57 -6.82
C SER A 399 -13.24 16.81 -5.85
N LEU A 400 -12.62 15.94 -5.05
CA LEU A 400 -13.31 15.03 -4.12
C LEU A 400 -14.13 15.75 -3.06
N SER A 401 -13.83 17.00 -2.75
CA SER A 401 -14.66 17.77 -1.83
C SER A 401 -16.08 17.95 -2.38
N GLU A 402 -16.19 18.21 -3.68
CA GLU A 402 -17.49 18.42 -4.35
C GLU A 402 -18.21 17.09 -4.57
N VAL A 403 -17.52 16.05 -5.07
CA VAL A 403 -18.10 14.71 -5.27
C VAL A 403 -18.49 14.07 -3.94
N ARG A 404 -17.65 14.16 -2.91
CA ARG A 404 -17.98 13.66 -1.56
C ARG A 404 -19.15 14.41 -0.94
N SER A 405 -19.17 15.74 -1.05
CA SER A 405 -20.29 16.53 -0.54
C SER A 405 -21.59 16.13 -1.24
N TYR A 406 -21.55 15.95 -2.55
CA TYR A 406 -22.69 15.49 -3.33
C TYR A 406 -23.14 14.08 -2.92
N GLU A 407 -22.22 13.14 -2.80
CA GLU A 407 -22.53 11.76 -2.35
C GLU A 407 -23.06 11.71 -0.91
N GLN A 408 -22.48 12.50 -0.01
CA GLN A 408 -22.96 12.60 1.36
C GLN A 408 -24.38 13.15 1.44
N LEU A 409 -24.66 14.21 0.67
CA LEU A 409 -26.00 14.79 0.60
C LEU A 409 -27.00 13.79 -0.01
N LYS A 410 -26.64 13.09 -1.08
CA LYS A 410 -27.48 12.05 -1.72
C LYS A 410 -27.74 10.87 -0.79
N THR A 411 -26.70 10.38 -0.10
CA THR A 411 -26.83 9.29 0.88
C THR A 411 -27.75 9.72 2.04
N ARG A 412 -27.63 10.96 2.51
CA ARG A 412 -28.48 11.52 3.56
C ARG A 412 -29.95 11.59 3.14
N ILE A 413 -30.23 11.96 1.88
CA ILE A 413 -31.59 11.94 1.31
C ILE A 413 -32.13 10.49 1.30
N THR A 414 -31.32 9.52 0.86
CA THR A 414 -31.72 8.10 0.83
C THR A 414 -32.04 7.58 2.24
N LEU A 415 -31.22 7.92 3.24
CA LEU A 415 -31.48 7.54 4.63
C LEU A 415 -32.76 8.17 5.16
N LEU A 416 -33.04 9.43 4.84
CA LEU A 416 -34.26 10.11 5.23
C LEU A 416 -35.51 9.48 4.58
N HIS A 417 -35.45 9.09 3.29
CA HIS A 417 -36.55 8.34 2.65
C HIS A 417 -36.79 7.00 3.32
N ASN A 418 -35.72 6.23 3.61
CA ASN A 418 -35.87 4.96 4.33
C ASN A 418 -36.48 5.16 5.74
N THR A 419 -36.20 6.29 6.39
CA THR A 419 -36.81 6.66 7.67
C THR A 419 -38.30 6.98 7.52
N MET A 420 -38.68 7.69 6.47
CA MET A 420 -40.10 7.97 6.14
C MET A 420 -40.87 6.67 5.88
N ASP A 421 -40.30 5.74 5.11
CA ASP A 421 -40.86 4.40 4.90
C ASP A 421 -41.03 3.62 6.22
N ALA A 422 -40.08 3.79 7.16
CA ALA A 422 -40.17 3.17 8.49
C ALA A 422 -41.31 3.78 9.32
N ILE A 423 -41.51 5.12 9.28
CA ILE A 423 -42.64 5.81 9.92
C ILE A 423 -43.98 5.29 9.38
N ASP A 424 -44.08 5.15 8.06
CA ASP A 424 -45.28 4.58 7.41
C ASP A 424 -45.57 3.15 7.87
N ARG A 425 -44.52 2.30 7.99
CA ARG A 425 -44.70 0.94 8.53
C ARG A 425 -45.16 0.94 9.98
N LEU A 426 -44.63 1.83 10.85
CA LEU A 426 -45.05 1.97 12.24
C LEU A 426 -46.47 2.48 12.36
N ARG A 427 -46.89 3.41 11.49
CA ARG A 427 -48.26 3.91 11.39
C ARG A 427 -49.24 2.79 11.02
N ARG A 428 -48.94 2.01 9.98
CA ARG A 428 -49.76 0.86 9.53
C ARG A 428 -49.90 -0.25 10.58
N ARG A 429 -48.88 -0.38 11.44
CA ARG A 429 -48.89 -1.35 12.57
C ARG A 429 -49.54 -0.77 13.82
N HIS A 430 -50.14 0.41 13.76
CA HIS A 430 -50.73 1.13 14.90
C HIS A 430 -49.76 1.36 16.10
N MET A 431 -48.45 1.35 15.86
CA MET A 431 -47.45 1.57 16.90
C MET A 431 -47.25 3.07 17.22
N ILE A 432 -47.65 3.96 16.31
CA ILE A 432 -47.62 5.42 16.50
C ILE A 432 -48.95 6.02 16.05
N SER A 433 -49.36 7.14 16.65
CA SER A 433 -50.56 7.85 16.27
C SER A 433 -50.40 8.51 14.89
N ALA A 434 -51.54 8.67 14.16
CA ALA A 434 -51.53 9.35 12.85
C ALA A 434 -50.97 10.78 12.95
N ARG A 435 -51.24 11.49 14.05
CA ARG A 435 -50.76 12.85 14.30
C ARG A 435 -49.24 12.89 14.53
N SER A 436 -48.70 11.91 15.26
CA SER A 436 -47.23 11.80 15.48
C SER A 436 -46.52 11.45 14.17
N ALA A 437 -47.10 10.54 13.38
CA ALA A 437 -46.55 10.18 12.06
C ALA A 437 -46.47 11.40 11.16
N GLN A 438 -47.55 12.17 11.03
CA GLN A 438 -47.62 13.38 10.22
C GLN A 438 -46.57 14.42 10.65
N THR A 439 -46.42 14.65 11.95
CA THR A 439 -45.42 15.62 12.46
C THR A 439 -43.99 15.20 12.09
N LEU A 440 -43.66 13.91 12.20
CA LEU A 440 -42.35 13.37 11.83
C LEU A 440 -42.14 13.41 10.31
N GLU A 441 -43.15 13.06 9.51
CA GLU A 441 -43.09 13.15 8.05
C GLU A 441 -42.82 14.58 7.60
N ASP A 442 -43.53 15.58 8.16
CA ASP A 442 -43.32 17.01 7.86
C ASP A 442 -41.93 17.50 8.24
N GLU A 443 -41.40 17.01 9.37
CA GLU A 443 -40.05 17.35 9.83
C GLU A 443 -38.98 16.79 8.88
N PHE A 444 -39.05 15.50 8.54
CA PHE A 444 -38.08 14.87 7.64
C PHE A 444 -38.21 15.37 6.20
N GLN A 445 -39.42 15.70 5.73
CA GLN A 445 -39.60 16.33 4.43
C GLN A 445 -38.92 17.70 4.34
N LYS A 446 -39.01 18.53 5.38
CA LYS A 446 -38.28 19.80 5.45
C LYS A 446 -36.75 19.62 5.41
N GLN A 447 -36.24 18.56 6.07
CA GLN A 447 -34.82 18.24 6.00
C GLN A 447 -34.42 17.83 4.58
N ILE A 448 -35.21 17.00 3.89
CA ILE A 448 -34.98 16.62 2.50
C ILE A 448 -34.96 17.85 1.58
N ASP A 449 -35.93 18.74 1.71
CA ASP A 449 -36.02 19.95 0.89
C ASP A 449 -34.83 20.88 1.11
N GLY A 450 -34.35 21.01 2.36
CA GLY A 450 -33.14 21.75 2.68
C GLY A 450 -31.89 21.16 2.02
N ILE A 451 -31.74 19.82 2.08
CA ILE A 451 -30.61 19.12 1.46
C ILE A 451 -30.67 19.22 -0.08
N LEU A 452 -31.86 19.15 -0.68
CA LEU A 452 -32.04 19.33 -2.13
C LEU A 452 -31.63 20.74 -2.59
N GLN A 453 -31.90 21.78 -1.79
CA GLN A 453 -31.41 23.13 -2.07
C GLN A 453 -29.89 23.25 -1.96
N GLU A 454 -29.28 22.60 -0.97
CA GLU A 454 -27.80 22.52 -0.86
C GLU A 454 -27.21 21.80 -2.06
N LEU A 455 -27.83 20.71 -2.50
CA LEU A 455 -27.40 19.90 -3.64
C LEU A 455 -27.47 20.70 -4.95
N GLN A 456 -28.49 21.56 -5.13
CA GLN A 456 -28.59 22.45 -6.27
C GLN A 456 -27.54 23.56 -6.29
N LYS A 457 -27.09 24.02 -5.14
CA LYS A 457 -26.03 25.03 -5.00
C LYS A 457 -24.62 24.48 -5.13
N ALA A 458 -24.43 23.19 -4.78
CA ALA A 458 -23.13 22.53 -4.75
C ALA A 458 -22.67 21.97 -6.11
N THR A 459 -23.42 22.16 -7.18
CA THR A 459 -23.16 21.60 -8.52
C THR A 459 -22.69 22.65 -9.52
N PRO A 460 -21.38 22.95 -9.59
CA PRO A 460 -20.84 23.81 -10.64
C PRO A 460 -20.74 23.10 -12.01
N ASP A 461 -20.61 21.77 -12.05
CA ASP A 461 -20.51 20.99 -13.30
C ASP A 461 -21.48 19.80 -13.29
N LYS A 462 -22.75 20.12 -13.62
CA LYS A 462 -23.86 19.17 -13.62
C LYS A 462 -23.65 18.04 -14.63
N GLU A 463 -22.92 18.26 -15.70
CA GLU A 463 -22.71 17.31 -16.79
C GLU A 463 -21.67 16.25 -16.43
N ALA A 464 -20.57 16.66 -15.80
CA ALA A 464 -19.52 15.75 -15.31
C ALA A 464 -20.03 14.81 -14.20
N LEU A 465 -20.81 15.34 -13.25
CA LEU A 465 -21.41 14.57 -12.16
C LEU A 465 -22.47 13.58 -12.67
N LEU A 466 -23.32 13.99 -13.61
CA LEU A 466 -24.29 13.10 -14.24
C LEU A 466 -23.61 11.98 -15.02
N LYS A 467 -22.52 12.27 -15.71
CA LYS A 467 -21.72 11.27 -16.43
C LYS A 467 -21.13 10.25 -15.46
N GLU A 468 -20.56 10.70 -14.36
CA GLU A 468 -19.96 9.80 -13.35
C GLU A 468 -21.03 8.97 -12.63
N GLU A 469 -22.17 9.55 -12.30
CA GLU A 469 -23.33 8.82 -11.73
C GLU A 469 -23.83 7.75 -12.71
N LEU A 470 -23.94 8.07 -13.99
CA LEU A 470 -24.38 7.14 -15.03
C LEU A 470 -23.41 5.97 -15.14
N ILE A 471 -22.10 6.22 -15.14
CA ILE A 471 -21.06 5.20 -15.19
C ILE A 471 -21.13 4.28 -13.96
N ARG A 472 -21.27 4.85 -12.76
CA ARG A 472 -21.41 4.06 -11.52
C ARG A 472 -22.67 3.22 -11.49
N THR A 473 -23.81 3.79 -11.93
CA THR A 473 -25.08 3.08 -11.96
C THR A 473 -25.05 1.94 -12.98
N LYS A 474 -24.53 2.19 -14.18
CA LYS A 474 -24.35 1.13 -15.20
C LYS A 474 -23.44 0.01 -14.67
N ARG A 475 -22.34 0.35 -14.03
CA ARG A 475 -21.43 -0.62 -13.42
C ARG A 475 -22.14 -1.49 -12.37
N ARG A 476 -22.95 -0.87 -11.50
CA ARG A 476 -23.71 -1.60 -10.48
C ARG A 476 -24.71 -2.57 -11.12
N LEU A 477 -25.47 -2.10 -12.11
CA LEU A 477 -26.41 -2.94 -12.83
C LEU A 477 -25.72 -4.12 -13.55
N LEU A 478 -24.55 -3.91 -14.14
CA LEU A 478 -23.77 -5.00 -14.75
C LEU A 478 -23.25 -6.00 -13.72
N MET A 479 -22.86 -5.54 -12.52
CA MET A 479 -22.50 -6.44 -11.42
C MET A 479 -23.70 -7.25 -10.92
N ASP A 480 -24.87 -6.64 -10.82
CA ASP A 480 -26.11 -7.34 -10.44
C ASP A 480 -26.47 -8.39 -11.50
N GLN A 481 -26.40 -8.04 -12.81
CA GLN A 481 -26.57 -9.00 -13.91
C GLN A 481 -25.57 -10.17 -13.85
N LYS A 482 -24.33 -9.92 -13.46
CA LYS A 482 -23.31 -10.96 -13.30
C LYS A 482 -23.63 -11.90 -12.14
N ASN A 483 -24.18 -11.38 -11.06
CA ASN A 483 -24.65 -12.19 -9.92
C ASN A 483 -25.87 -13.03 -10.32
N ASP A 484 -26.85 -12.45 -11.02
CA ASP A 484 -28.01 -13.18 -11.52
C ASP A 484 -27.60 -14.29 -12.49
N LEU A 485 -26.63 -14.01 -13.37
CA LEU A 485 -26.08 -14.99 -14.30
C LEU A 485 -25.42 -16.17 -13.56
N PHE A 486 -24.69 -15.89 -12.47
CA PHE A 486 -24.10 -16.92 -11.61
C PHE A 486 -25.16 -17.76 -10.91
N GLU A 487 -26.25 -17.16 -10.44
CA GLU A 487 -27.37 -17.89 -9.85
C GLU A 487 -28.08 -18.81 -10.87
N LEU A 488 -28.26 -18.34 -12.12
CA LEU A 488 -28.83 -19.16 -13.21
C LEU A 488 -27.95 -20.38 -13.51
N TYR A 489 -26.63 -20.21 -13.53
CA TYR A 489 -25.68 -21.31 -13.69
C TYR A 489 -25.72 -22.26 -12.50
N ARG A 490 -25.69 -21.75 -11.28
CA ARG A 490 -25.69 -22.52 -10.03
C ARG A 490 -26.97 -23.37 -9.91
N ASN A 491 -28.11 -22.84 -10.38
CA ASN A 491 -29.39 -23.52 -10.38
C ASN A 491 -29.57 -24.48 -11.57
N GLY A 492 -28.56 -24.65 -12.43
CA GLY A 492 -28.61 -25.54 -13.59
C GLY A 492 -29.50 -25.06 -14.72
N THR A 493 -29.90 -23.79 -14.73
CA THR A 493 -30.77 -23.21 -15.77
C THR A 493 -30.00 -22.98 -17.07
N ILE A 494 -28.68 -22.71 -16.97
CA ILE A 494 -27.77 -22.53 -18.12
C ILE A 494 -26.53 -23.41 -17.95
N ASP A 495 -25.94 -23.82 -19.07
CA ASP A 495 -24.70 -24.59 -19.10
C ASP A 495 -23.46 -23.70 -18.90
N TYR A 496 -22.31 -24.34 -18.64
CA TYR A 496 -21.04 -23.63 -18.40
C TYR A 496 -20.59 -22.79 -19.60
N GLY A 497 -20.80 -23.27 -20.83
CA GLY A 497 -20.40 -22.53 -22.03
C GLY A 497 -21.19 -21.24 -22.21
N THR A 498 -22.50 -21.28 -21.98
CA THR A 498 -23.37 -20.09 -22.00
C THR A 498 -23.03 -19.12 -20.87
N TYR A 499 -22.74 -19.65 -19.64
CA TYR A 499 -22.32 -18.84 -18.52
C TYR A 499 -21.01 -18.10 -18.83
N GLU A 500 -20.00 -18.79 -19.36
CA GLU A 500 -18.68 -18.20 -19.63
C GLU A 500 -18.75 -17.16 -20.77
N ALA A 501 -19.55 -17.41 -21.80
CA ALA A 501 -19.73 -16.47 -22.90
C ALA A 501 -20.38 -15.16 -22.43
N LEU A 502 -21.48 -15.24 -21.70
CA LEU A 502 -22.21 -14.06 -21.17
C LEU A 502 -21.41 -13.33 -20.08
N LYS A 503 -20.71 -14.06 -19.23
CA LYS A 503 -19.81 -13.46 -18.24
C LYS A 503 -18.71 -12.62 -18.92
N ASN A 504 -18.08 -13.14 -19.98
CA ASN A 504 -17.04 -12.43 -20.71
C ASN A 504 -17.59 -11.17 -21.44
N GLU A 505 -18.86 -11.23 -21.89
CA GLU A 505 -19.55 -10.07 -22.45
C GLU A 505 -19.76 -8.98 -21.41
N ILE A 506 -20.32 -9.35 -20.24
CA ILE A 506 -20.53 -8.41 -19.11
C ILE A 506 -19.19 -7.83 -18.63
N ASP A 507 -18.16 -8.66 -18.48
CA ASP A 507 -16.82 -8.20 -18.08
C ASP A 507 -16.22 -7.23 -19.11
N GLY A 508 -16.47 -7.45 -20.40
CA GLY A 508 -16.11 -6.52 -21.48
C GLY A 508 -16.84 -5.17 -21.37
N GLN A 509 -18.13 -5.18 -21.04
CA GLN A 509 -18.91 -3.95 -20.85
C GLN A 509 -18.46 -3.17 -19.60
N ILE A 510 -18.17 -3.86 -18.48
CA ILE A 510 -17.62 -3.23 -17.27
C ILE A 510 -16.29 -2.57 -17.59
N PHE A 511 -15.44 -3.26 -18.33
CA PHE A 511 -14.13 -2.73 -18.74
C PHE A 511 -14.25 -1.49 -19.64
N ALA A 512 -15.19 -1.49 -20.59
CA ALA A 512 -15.43 -0.33 -21.45
C ALA A 512 -15.85 0.91 -20.64
N LEU A 513 -16.77 0.73 -19.68
CA LEU A 513 -17.22 1.81 -18.79
C LEU A 513 -16.10 2.38 -17.91
N GLU A 514 -15.15 1.56 -17.48
CA GLU A 514 -14.01 2.03 -16.68
C GLU A 514 -13.00 2.86 -17.48
N ASN A 515 -12.94 2.64 -18.79
CA ASN A 515 -12.11 3.44 -19.69
C ASN A 515 -12.80 4.74 -20.16
N GLU A 516 -14.13 4.83 -20.12
CA GLU A 516 -14.89 6.07 -20.39
C GLU A 516 -14.84 7.04 -19.21
N GLY A 517 -14.56 6.56 -18.00
CA GLY A 517 -14.45 7.35 -16.77
C GLY A 517 -13.02 7.78 -16.42
N ALA A 518 -12.02 7.37 -17.19
CA ALA A 518 -10.61 7.73 -17.05
C ALA A 518 -10.19 8.70 -18.15
#